data_548a4fe2f13017365790b0e6eca0d01f
#
_entry.id   548a4fe2f13017365790b0e6eca0d01f
#
_cell.length_a   1.000
_cell.length_b   1.000
_cell.length_c   1.000
_cell.angle_alpha   90.00
_cell.angle_beta   90.00
_cell.angle_gamma   90.00
#
_symmetry.space_group_name_H-M   'P 1'
#
loop_
_entity.id
_entity.type
_entity.pdbx_description
1 polymer ?
#
loop_
_entity_poly.entity_id
_entity_poly.type
_entity_poly.pdbx_seq_one_letter_code
_entity_poly.pdbx_strand_id
1 'polypeptide(L)'
;MHEHHHHPQDSNNLKIAFFLNLGFTILELVGGFWVNSVAILSDAIHDLGDSLSLGLAWGLQEKSKQKANDSFSFGYGRFSLLGALINAMVLIIGSVFIVNEAIQRLITPEMSDAKGMIFFAIFGVIVNGYAAWKVGHGHSQNEKVISWHLIEDVLGWVAVLIGGILLLFFDWPWIDPVL
;
A
#
# COMPACT_ATOMS: atom_id res chain seq x y z
N MET A 1 21.53 -30.52 7.94
CA MET A 1 20.70 -29.87 8.97
C MET A 1 21.11 -28.42 8.98
N HIS A 2 20.44 -27.56 8.19
CA HIS A 2 20.76 -26.12 8.16
C HIS A 2 19.82 -25.44 9.15
N GLU A 3 20.38 -25.02 10.28
CA GLU A 3 19.71 -24.15 11.24
C GLU A 3 19.61 -22.75 10.60
N HIS A 4 18.41 -22.36 10.22
CA HIS A 4 18.10 -20.98 9.89
C HIS A 4 18.08 -20.16 11.19
N HIS A 5 19.20 -19.53 11.51
CA HIS A 5 19.27 -18.49 12.53
C HIS A 5 18.45 -17.29 12.07
N HIS A 6 17.20 -17.21 12.45
CA HIS A 6 16.42 -15.99 12.34
C HIS A 6 16.93 -14.95 13.35
N HIS A 7 17.61 -13.91 12.84
CA HIS A 7 18.11 -12.81 13.66
C HIS A 7 16.95 -11.99 14.26
N PRO A 8 17.05 -11.53 15.52
CA PRO A 8 16.06 -10.62 16.13
C PRO A 8 15.87 -9.30 15.37
N GLN A 9 16.82 -8.95 14.53
CA GLN A 9 16.84 -7.74 13.70
C GLN A 9 15.74 -7.74 12.64
N ASP A 10 15.35 -8.90 12.10
CA ASP A 10 14.33 -9.01 11.05
C ASP A 10 12.93 -8.63 11.56
N SER A 11 12.57 -9.01 12.78
CA SER A 11 11.25 -8.70 13.35
C SER A 11 11.07 -7.20 13.67
N ASN A 12 12.17 -6.52 14.04
CA ASN A 12 12.12 -5.09 14.34
C ASN A 12 12.02 -4.25 13.06
N ASN A 13 12.68 -4.68 11.98
CA ASN A 13 12.58 -4.04 10.68
C ASN A 13 11.17 -4.17 10.08
N LEU A 14 10.55 -5.35 10.19
CA LEU A 14 9.14 -5.57 9.78
C LEU A 14 8.17 -4.68 10.57
N LYS A 15 8.37 -4.53 11.88
CA LYS A 15 7.56 -3.65 12.72
C LYS A 15 7.67 -2.19 12.30
N ILE A 16 8.90 -1.71 12.06
CA ILE A 16 9.14 -0.33 11.60
C ILE A 16 8.49 -0.10 10.24
N ALA A 17 8.70 -1.02 9.30
CA ALA A 17 8.10 -0.96 7.96
C ALA A 17 6.57 -0.92 8.04
N PHE A 18 5.95 -1.76 8.86
CA PHE A 18 4.51 -1.77 9.09
C PHE A 18 4.00 -0.40 9.57
N PHE A 19 4.60 0.16 10.63
CA PHE A 19 4.11 1.44 11.17
C PHE A 19 4.36 2.62 10.24
N LEU A 20 5.44 2.60 9.46
CA LEU A 20 5.70 3.64 8.46
C LEU A 20 4.68 3.56 7.31
N ASN A 21 4.45 2.37 6.77
CA ASN A 21 3.48 2.16 5.70
C ASN A 21 2.06 2.48 6.17
N LEU A 22 1.66 1.97 7.34
CA LEU A 22 0.35 2.28 7.92
C LEU A 22 0.15 3.78 8.16
N GLY A 23 1.19 4.48 8.64
CA GLY A 23 1.15 5.92 8.82
C GLY A 23 0.97 6.68 7.50
N PHE A 24 1.65 6.23 6.44
CA PHE A 24 1.50 6.79 5.10
C PHE A 24 0.09 6.51 4.53
N THR A 25 -0.39 5.28 4.61
CA THR A 25 -1.76 4.89 4.22
C THR A 25 -2.84 5.75 4.90
N ILE A 26 -2.68 6.04 6.21
CA ILE A 26 -3.63 6.90 6.92
C ILE A 26 -3.59 8.33 6.37
N LEU A 27 -2.41 8.86 6.05
CA LEU A 27 -2.27 10.17 5.43
C LEU A 27 -2.94 10.23 4.06
N GLU A 28 -2.79 9.17 3.26
CA GLU A 28 -3.43 9.05 1.94
C GLU A 28 -4.96 8.95 2.05
N LEU A 29 -5.47 8.13 2.97
CA LEU A 29 -6.91 8.04 3.21
C LEU A 29 -7.50 9.41 3.59
N VAL A 30 -6.91 10.07 4.57
CA VAL A 30 -7.36 11.40 5.01
C VAL A 30 -7.20 12.41 3.88
N GLY A 31 -6.07 12.40 3.19
CA GLY A 31 -5.77 13.29 2.07
C GLY A 31 -6.72 13.07 0.89
N GLY A 32 -6.94 11.82 0.48
CA GLY A 32 -7.82 11.45 -0.62
C GLY A 32 -9.27 11.90 -0.37
N PHE A 33 -9.78 11.70 0.85
CA PHE A 33 -11.09 12.25 1.25
C PHE A 33 -11.09 13.77 1.26
N TRP A 34 -10.04 14.42 1.75
CA TRP A 34 -9.99 15.88 1.84
C TRP A 34 -9.94 16.55 0.47
N VAL A 35 -9.12 16.02 -0.45
CA VAL A 35 -9.01 16.57 -1.82
C VAL A 35 -10.06 15.99 -2.76
N ASN A 36 -10.93 15.11 -2.29
CA ASN A 36 -11.98 14.42 -3.06
C ASN A 36 -11.41 13.68 -4.28
N SER A 37 -10.30 12.95 -4.12
CA SER A 37 -9.61 12.23 -5.21
C SER A 37 -9.80 10.72 -5.09
N VAL A 38 -10.38 10.10 -6.11
CA VAL A 38 -10.54 8.64 -6.21
C VAL A 38 -9.18 7.99 -6.47
N ALA A 39 -8.32 8.63 -7.26
CA ALA A 39 -6.99 8.11 -7.54
C ALA A 39 -6.15 7.97 -6.25
N ILE A 40 -6.12 8.99 -5.37
CA ILE A 40 -5.42 8.91 -4.09
C ILE A 40 -6.06 7.89 -3.15
N LEU A 41 -7.40 7.78 -3.13
CA LEU A 41 -8.09 6.77 -2.33
C LEU A 41 -7.82 5.35 -2.84
N SER A 42 -7.65 5.17 -4.15
CA SER A 42 -7.28 3.89 -4.74
C SER A 42 -5.89 3.44 -4.29
N ASP A 43 -4.92 4.35 -4.30
CA ASP A 43 -3.56 4.12 -3.81
C ASP A 43 -3.57 3.78 -2.32
N ALA A 44 -4.30 4.54 -1.51
CA ALA A 44 -4.47 4.28 -0.09
C ALA A 44 -5.09 2.89 0.22
N ILE A 45 -5.99 2.36 -0.60
CA ILE A 45 -6.52 1.00 -0.45
C ILE A 45 -5.46 -0.04 -0.80
N HIS A 46 -4.63 0.21 -1.81
CA HIS A 46 -3.49 -0.64 -2.16
C HIS A 46 -2.49 -0.71 -0.99
N ASP A 47 -2.05 0.43 -0.48
CA ASP A 47 -1.12 0.56 0.64
C ASP A 47 -1.68 -0.03 1.96
N LEU A 48 -3.01 0.02 2.13
CA LEU A 48 -3.67 -0.68 3.25
C LEU A 48 -3.45 -2.19 3.16
N GLY A 49 -3.54 -2.77 1.95
CA GLY A 49 -3.24 -4.19 1.72
C GLY A 49 -1.80 -4.54 2.07
N ASP A 50 -0.86 -3.70 1.70
CA ASP A 50 0.56 -3.88 2.02
C ASP A 50 0.82 -3.74 3.51
N SER A 51 0.22 -2.75 4.17
CA SER A 51 0.26 -2.61 5.63
C SER A 51 -0.28 -3.85 6.33
N LEU A 52 -1.42 -4.39 5.87
CA LEU A 52 -1.98 -5.63 6.43
C LEU A 52 -1.04 -6.82 6.22
N SER A 53 -0.43 -6.95 5.03
CA SER A 53 0.54 -8.00 4.74
C SER A 53 1.74 -7.94 5.67
N LEU A 54 2.31 -6.75 5.87
CA LEU A 54 3.43 -6.52 6.79
C LEU A 54 3.04 -6.80 8.25
N GLY A 55 1.86 -6.32 8.69
CA GLY A 55 1.35 -6.52 10.04
C GLY A 55 1.06 -7.99 10.35
N LEU A 56 0.49 -8.71 9.39
CA LEU A 56 0.23 -10.14 9.51
C LEU A 56 1.54 -10.94 9.49
N ALA A 57 2.49 -10.60 8.60
CA ALA A 57 3.80 -11.23 8.58
C ALA A 57 4.52 -11.04 9.91
N TRP A 58 4.53 -9.82 10.47
CA TRP A 58 5.10 -9.54 11.77
C TRP A 58 4.41 -10.30 12.91
N GLY A 59 3.06 -10.20 12.99
CA GLY A 59 2.30 -10.83 14.08
C GLY A 59 2.29 -12.36 14.03
N LEU A 60 2.28 -12.94 12.83
CA LEU A 60 2.27 -14.39 12.64
C LEU A 60 3.66 -15.00 12.75
N GLN A 61 4.73 -14.27 12.46
CA GLN A 61 6.10 -14.71 12.65
C GLN A 61 6.38 -15.04 14.11
N GLU A 62 5.85 -14.26 15.05
CA GLU A 62 5.94 -14.56 16.48
C GLU A 62 5.15 -15.82 16.87
N LYS A 63 3.94 -15.99 16.32
CA LYS A 63 3.09 -17.16 16.61
C LYS A 63 3.55 -18.43 15.90
N SER A 64 4.10 -18.34 14.71
CA SER A 64 4.57 -19.52 13.94
C SER A 64 5.74 -20.25 14.62
N LYS A 65 6.46 -19.56 15.53
CA LYS A 65 7.52 -20.15 16.37
C LYS A 65 6.97 -21.07 17.46
N GLN A 66 5.67 -21.02 17.75
CA GLN A 66 5.05 -21.87 18.79
C GLN A 66 4.92 -23.30 18.26
N LYS A 67 5.36 -24.26 19.11
CA LYS A 67 5.26 -25.68 18.81
C LYS A 67 3.80 -26.14 18.77
N ALA A 68 3.55 -27.25 18.06
CA ALA A 68 2.28 -27.94 18.09
C ALA A 68 1.85 -28.23 19.55
N ASN A 69 0.55 -28.12 19.81
CA ASN A 69 -0.08 -28.44 21.09
C ASN A 69 -1.34 -29.32 20.83
N ASP A 70 -2.02 -29.73 21.88
CA ASP A 70 -3.19 -30.60 21.80
C ASP A 70 -4.35 -30.00 21.00
N SER A 71 -4.44 -28.67 20.90
CA SER A 71 -5.46 -27.95 20.12
C SER A 71 -5.01 -27.70 18.68
N PHE A 72 -3.72 -27.63 18.41
CA PHE A 72 -3.11 -27.35 17.10
C PHE A 72 -2.02 -28.38 16.80
N SER A 73 -2.43 -29.60 16.44
CA SER A 73 -1.55 -30.74 16.17
C SER A 73 -0.57 -30.50 15.01
N PHE A 74 -0.91 -29.64 14.05
CA PHE A 74 -0.04 -29.23 12.95
C PHE A 74 0.72 -27.92 13.20
N GLY A 75 0.67 -27.39 14.44
CA GLY A 75 1.26 -26.11 14.78
C GLY A 75 0.51 -24.91 14.19
N TYR A 76 1.12 -23.75 14.28
CA TYR A 76 0.50 -22.46 13.91
C TYR A 76 0.81 -21.99 12.48
N GLY A 77 1.51 -22.78 11.65
CA GLY A 77 1.90 -22.43 10.28
C GLY A 77 0.73 -22.08 9.36
N ARG A 78 -0.47 -22.64 9.62
CA ARG A 78 -1.68 -22.35 8.83
C ARG A 78 -2.25 -20.93 9.05
N PHE A 79 -1.85 -20.24 10.11
CA PHE A 79 -2.27 -18.86 10.34
C PHE A 79 -1.73 -17.88 9.29
N SER A 80 -0.61 -18.21 8.62
CA SER A 80 -0.11 -17.41 7.50
C SER A 80 -1.07 -17.42 6.31
N LEU A 81 -1.72 -18.55 6.02
CA LEU A 81 -2.75 -18.66 4.97
C LEU A 81 -4.00 -17.83 5.31
N LEU A 82 -4.41 -17.82 6.60
CA LEU A 82 -5.51 -16.97 7.06
C LEU A 82 -5.18 -15.49 6.88
N GLY A 83 -3.94 -15.09 7.18
CA GLY A 83 -3.48 -13.74 6.92
C GLY A 83 -3.57 -13.33 5.45
N ALA A 84 -3.08 -14.18 4.56
CA ALA A 84 -3.17 -13.96 3.11
C ALA A 84 -4.63 -13.86 2.63
N LEU A 85 -5.53 -14.71 3.18
CA LEU A 85 -6.95 -14.66 2.86
C LEU A 85 -7.59 -13.33 3.31
N ILE A 86 -7.32 -12.89 4.54
CA ILE A 86 -7.83 -11.62 5.07
C ILE A 86 -7.35 -10.46 4.20
N ASN A 87 -6.06 -10.44 3.85
CA ASN A 87 -5.51 -9.40 2.97
C ASN A 87 -6.20 -9.39 1.61
N ALA A 88 -6.34 -10.55 0.97
CA ALA A 88 -7.04 -10.66 -0.32
C ALA A 88 -8.49 -10.18 -0.23
N MET A 89 -9.22 -10.51 0.85
CA MET A 89 -10.59 -10.03 1.05
C MET A 89 -10.66 -8.50 1.21
N VAL A 90 -9.75 -7.90 1.96
CA VAL A 90 -9.70 -6.43 2.14
C VAL A 90 -9.42 -5.73 0.81
N LEU A 91 -8.46 -6.23 0.03
CA LEU A 91 -8.15 -5.68 -1.29
C LEU A 91 -9.33 -5.80 -2.26
N ILE A 92 -10.01 -6.96 -2.30
CA ILE A 92 -11.18 -7.17 -3.17
C ILE A 92 -12.31 -6.21 -2.78
N ILE A 93 -12.65 -6.13 -1.49
CA ILE A 93 -13.72 -5.26 -1.01
C ILE A 93 -13.39 -3.79 -1.28
N GLY A 94 -12.17 -3.37 -0.98
CA GLY A 94 -11.69 -2.03 -1.25
C GLY A 94 -11.72 -1.69 -2.73
N SER A 95 -11.23 -2.59 -3.60
CA SER A 95 -11.26 -2.40 -5.06
C SER A 95 -12.68 -2.29 -5.60
N VAL A 96 -13.62 -3.12 -5.12
CA VAL A 96 -15.04 -3.01 -5.53
C VAL A 96 -15.61 -1.65 -5.12
N PHE A 97 -15.28 -1.15 -3.92
CA PHE A 97 -15.71 0.17 -3.46
C PHE A 97 -15.14 1.29 -4.36
N ILE A 98 -13.83 1.27 -4.64
CA ILE A 98 -13.17 2.29 -5.49
C ILE A 98 -13.71 2.26 -6.92
N VAL A 99 -13.87 1.06 -7.52
CA VAL A 99 -14.42 0.93 -8.88
C VAL A 99 -15.86 1.46 -8.94
N ASN A 100 -16.67 1.18 -7.92
CA ASN A 100 -18.02 1.73 -7.86
C ASN A 100 -18.01 3.26 -7.77
N GLU A 101 -17.15 3.83 -6.92
CA GLU A 101 -17.01 5.29 -6.78
C GLU A 101 -16.53 5.92 -8.10
N ALA A 102 -15.50 5.34 -8.74
CA ALA A 102 -15.01 5.78 -10.03
C ALA A 102 -16.11 5.79 -11.11
N ILE A 103 -16.92 4.71 -11.19
CA ILE A 103 -18.06 4.64 -12.12
C ILE A 103 -19.09 5.73 -11.82
N GLN A 104 -19.43 5.97 -10.56
CA GLN A 104 -20.37 7.03 -10.17
C GLN A 104 -19.86 8.41 -10.60
N ARG A 105 -18.55 8.68 -10.43
CA ARG A 105 -17.93 9.95 -10.86
C ARG A 105 -17.77 10.09 -12.37
N LEU A 106 -17.74 8.99 -13.11
CA LEU A 106 -17.83 9.04 -14.58
C LEU A 106 -19.23 9.40 -15.07
N ILE A 107 -20.28 8.98 -14.35
CA ILE A 107 -21.69 9.26 -14.67
C ILE A 107 -22.10 10.66 -14.18
N THR A 108 -21.74 10.97 -12.94
CA THR A 108 -22.02 12.24 -12.24
C THR A 108 -20.68 12.86 -11.81
N PRO A 109 -20.00 13.59 -12.72
CA PRO A 109 -18.66 14.10 -12.47
C PRO A 109 -18.61 15.05 -11.28
N GLU A 110 -17.67 14.82 -10.38
CA GLU A 110 -17.31 15.70 -9.28
C GLU A 110 -15.89 16.21 -9.47
N MET A 111 -15.65 17.46 -9.06
CA MET A 111 -14.32 18.04 -9.14
C MET A 111 -13.48 17.64 -7.94
N SER A 112 -12.29 17.14 -8.20
CA SER A 112 -11.26 16.93 -7.19
C SER A 112 -10.45 18.22 -7.00
N ASP A 113 -9.88 18.43 -5.81
CA ASP A 113 -8.99 19.58 -5.57
C ASP A 113 -7.64 19.35 -6.26
N ALA A 114 -7.46 19.92 -7.45
CA ALA A 114 -6.25 19.80 -8.24
C ALA A 114 -4.98 20.21 -7.48
N LYS A 115 -5.05 21.26 -6.63
CA LYS A 115 -3.90 21.73 -5.84
C LYS A 115 -3.54 20.74 -4.75
N GLY A 116 -4.56 20.21 -4.07
CA GLY A 116 -4.40 19.16 -3.07
C GLY A 116 -3.82 17.89 -3.69
N MET A 117 -4.32 17.43 -4.85
CA MET A 117 -3.77 16.30 -5.59
C MET A 117 -2.30 16.48 -5.93
N ILE A 118 -1.92 17.64 -6.47
CA ILE A 118 -0.51 17.97 -6.80
C ILE A 118 0.36 17.92 -5.54
N PHE A 119 -0.11 18.49 -4.43
CA PHE A 119 0.63 18.48 -3.16
C PHE A 119 0.88 17.05 -2.67
N PHE A 120 -0.17 16.21 -2.61
CA PHE A 120 -0.04 14.82 -2.20
C PHE A 120 0.82 14.01 -3.17
N ALA A 121 0.66 14.24 -4.48
CA ALA A 121 1.45 13.55 -5.50
C ALA A 121 2.96 13.86 -5.41
N ILE A 122 3.33 15.12 -5.22
CA ILE A 122 4.75 15.50 -4.98
C ILE A 122 5.28 14.81 -3.73
N PHE A 123 4.49 14.79 -2.65
CA PHE A 123 4.87 14.12 -1.41
C PHE A 123 5.04 12.61 -1.62
N GLY A 124 4.09 11.93 -2.30
CA GLY A 124 4.16 10.52 -2.63
C GLY A 124 5.38 10.17 -3.49
N VAL A 125 5.65 10.94 -4.56
CA VAL A 125 6.84 10.75 -5.40
C VAL A 125 8.14 10.88 -4.59
N ILE A 126 8.23 11.85 -3.68
CA ILE A 126 9.44 12.05 -2.86
C ILE A 126 9.63 10.88 -1.90
N VAL A 127 8.58 10.48 -1.19
CA VAL A 127 8.67 9.42 -0.16
C VAL A 127 8.97 8.08 -0.81
N ASN A 128 8.18 7.66 -1.80
CA ASN A 128 8.36 6.37 -2.49
C ASN A 128 9.62 6.37 -3.35
N GLY A 129 9.96 7.50 -4.00
CA GLY A 129 11.19 7.66 -4.77
C GLY A 129 12.45 7.56 -3.90
N TYR A 130 12.45 8.17 -2.72
CA TYR A 130 13.55 8.03 -1.76
C TYR A 130 13.67 6.58 -1.25
N ALA A 131 12.54 5.93 -0.94
CA ALA A 131 12.52 4.54 -0.51
C ALA A 131 13.04 3.60 -1.62
N ALA A 132 12.57 3.76 -2.85
CA ALA A 132 13.03 3.00 -4.02
C ALA A 132 14.53 3.19 -4.27
N TRP A 133 15.02 4.42 -4.21
CA TRP A 133 16.45 4.72 -4.37
C TRP A 133 17.29 4.04 -3.28
N LYS A 134 16.86 4.10 -2.02
CA LYS A 134 17.59 3.51 -0.89
C LYS A 134 17.63 1.99 -0.97
N VAL A 135 16.53 1.34 -1.34
CA VAL A 135 16.44 -0.13 -1.46
C VAL A 135 17.11 -0.63 -2.74
N GLY A 136 17.04 0.13 -3.83
CA GLY A 136 17.60 -0.24 -5.14
C GLY A 136 19.13 -0.39 -5.16
N HIS A 137 19.85 0.10 -4.14
CA HIS A 137 21.29 -0.11 -3.95
C HIS A 137 21.63 -1.42 -3.23
N GLY A 138 20.66 -2.20 -2.82
CA GLY A 138 20.83 -3.50 -2.19
C GLY A 138 21.24 -4.59 -3.19
N HIS A 139 21.92 -5.64 -2.71
CA HIS A 139 22.46 -6.73 -3.54
C HIS A 139 21.57 -7.99 -3.49
N SER A 140 20.57 -8.07 -2.63
CA SER A 140 19.72 -9.25 -2.47
C SER A 140 18.57 -9.28 -3.50
N GLN A 141 18.09 -10.49 -3.85
CA GLN A 141 16.95 -10.67 -4.72
C GLN A 141 15.66 -10.06 -4.12
N ASN A 142 15.49 -10.15 -2.80
CA ASN A 142 14.35 -9.57 -2.11
C ASN A 142 14.35 -8.03 -2.21
N GLU A 143 15.51 -7.39 -2.06
CA GLU A 143 15.64 -5.93 -2.22
C GLU A 143 15.27 -5.47 -3.63
N LYS A 144 15.61 -6.25 -4.66
CA LYS A 144 15.21 -5.96 -6.04
C LYS A 144 13.68 -6.00 -6.21
N VAL A 145 13.00 -7.02 -5.67
CA VAL A 145 11.54 -7.13 -5.76
C VAL A 145 10.87 -5.95 -5.06
N ILE A 146 11.32 -5.59 -3.85
CA ILE A 146 10.81 -4.43 -3.11
C ILE A 146 11.06 -3.13 -3.89
N SER A 147 12.25 -2.98 -4.48
CA SER A 147 12.56 -1.79 -5.29
C SER A 147 11.66 -1.65 -6.51
N TRP A 148 11.30 -2.76 -7.18
CA TRP A 148 10.35 -2.74 -8.31
C TRP A 148 8.95 -2.31 -7.86
N HIS A 149 8.47 -2.81 -6.72
CA HIS A 149 7.19 -2.41 -6.16
C HIS A 149 7.18 -0.90 -5.84
N LEU A 150 8.18 -0.38 -5.15
CA LEU A 150 8.30 1.04 -4.86
C LEU A 150 8.41 1.93 -6.12
N ILE A 151 8.98 1.41 -7.22
CA ILE A 151 8.99 2.12 -8.51
C ILE A 151 7.58 2.16 -9.11
N GLU A 152 6.78 1.10 -8.96
CA GLU A 152 5.39 1.06 -9.38
C GLU A 152 4.57 2.13 -8.65
N ASP A 153 4.74 2.25 -7.32
CA ASP A 153 4.09 3.29 -6.52
C ASP A 153 4.51 4.71 -6.98
N VAL A 154 5.81 4.93 -7.25
CA VAL A 154 6.28 6.21 -7.80
C VAL A 154 5.60 6.53 -9.13
N LEU A 155 5.43 5.54 -10.01
CA LEU A 155 4.75 5.75 -11.30
C LEU A 155 3.27 6.09 -11.10
N GLY A 156 2.58 5.47 -10.14
CA GLY A 156 1.23 5.82 -9.74
C GLY A 156 1.15 7.28 -9.29
N TRP A 157 2.03 7.70 -8.38
CA TRP A 157 2.09 9.09 -7.93
C TRP A 157 2.45 10.10 -9.03
N VAL A 158 3.31 9.72 -9.99
CA VAL A 158 3.57 10.54 -11.18
C VAL A 158 2.32 10.68 -12.04
N ALA A 159 1.53 9.64 -12.20
CA ALA A 159 0.25 9.70 -12.92
C ALA A 159 -0.74 10.65 -12.21
N VAL A 160 -0.87 10.55 -10.88
CA VAL A 160 -1.69 11.47 -10.06
C VAL A 160 -1.20 12.91 -10.20
N LEU A 161 0.12 13.14 -10.22
CA LEU A 161 0.72 14.47 -10.41
C LEU A 161 0.34 15.05 -11.78
N ILE A 162 0.48 14.26 -12.83
CA ILE A 162 0.10 14.67 -14.18
C ILE A 162 -1.40 14.97 -14.25
N GLY A 163 -2.24 14.10 -13.66
CA GLY A 163 -3.69 14.31 -13.59
C GLY A 163 -4.06 15.58 -12.84
N GLY A 164 -3.44 15.84 -11.68
CA GLY A 164 -3.65 17.08 -10.91
C GLY A 164 -3.24 18.33 -11.70
N ILE A 165 -2.13 18.28 -12.44
CA ILE A 165 -1.71 19.39 -13.31
C ILE A 165 -2.73 19.60 -14.45
N LEU A 166 -3.20 18.51 -15.09
CA LEU A 166 -4.22 18.61 -16.14
C LEU A 166 -5.53 19.19 -15.60
N LEU A 167 -5.98 18.74 -14.41
CA LEU A 167 -7.16 19.31 -13.74
C LEU A 167 -7.02 20.81 -13.46
N LEU A 168 -5.82 21.28 -13.15
CA LEU A 168 -5.57 22.69 -12.88
C LEU A 168 -5.77 23.58 -14.12
N PHE A 169 -5.52 23.03 -15.33
CA PHE A 169 -5.59 23.79 -16.60
C PHE A 169 -6.88 23.57 -17.39
N PHE A 170 -7.53 22.41 -17.26
CA PHE A 170 -8.60 22.00 -18.18
C PHE A 170 -9.97 21.80 -17.51
N ASP A 171 -10.08 21.85 -16.19
CA ASP A 171 -11.32 21.60 -15.43
C ASP A 171 -12.08 20.32 -15.90
N TRP A 172 -11.34 19.25 -16.16
CA TRP A 172 -11.89 17.97 -16.62
C TRP A 172 -12.12 16.99 -15.47
N PRO A 173 -13.33 16.88 -14.93
CA PRO A 173 -13.59 16.09 -13.72
C PRO A 173 -13.40 14.58 -13.90
N TRP A 174 -13.33 14.09 -15.14
CA TRP A 174 -13.10 12.67 -15.43
C TRP A 174 -11.64 12.21 -15.29
N ILE A 175 -10.70 13.14 -15.18
CA ILE A 175 -9.27 12.78 -15.09
C ILE A 175 -9.02 11.94 -13.84
N ASP A 176 -9.48 12.41 -12.67
CA ASP A 176 -9.25 11.73 -11.40
C ASP A 176 -9.82 10.29 -11.36
N PRO A 177 -11.10 10.02 -11.71
CA PRO A 177 -11.62 8.66 -11.66
C PRO A 177 -11.08 7.71 -12.74
N VAL A 178 -10.31 8.21 -13.72
CA VAL A 178 -9.67 7.39 -14.76
C VAL A 178 -8.22 7.04 -14.41
N LEU A 179 -7.60 7.74 -13.48
CA LEU A 179 -6.25 7.45 -12.99
C LEU A 179 -6.22 6.20 -12.13
#